data_43cfd67ce68c59f760f619552594dadc
#
_entry.id   43cfd67ce68c59f760f619552594dadc
#
_cell.length_a   1.000
_cell.length_b   1.000
_cell.length_c   1.000
_cell.angle_alpha   90.00
_cell.angle_beta   90.00
_cell.angle_gamma   90.00
#
_symmetry.space_group_name_H-M   'P 1'
#
loop_
_entity.id
_entity.type
_entity.pdbx_description
1 polymer ?
#
loop_
_entity_poly.entity_id
_entity_poly.type
_entity_poly.pdbx_seq_one_letter_code
_entity_poly.pdbx_strand_id
1 'polypeptide(L)' 'MKNFKAWIDELDRVSQERQLSRYDQLLLDAAEVQLLLGNLGAADSLINKINDYNIIGTFNVLKEKEV' A
#
# COMPACT_ATOMS: atom_id res chain seq x y z
N MET A 1 2.53 16.88 -7.40
CA MET A 1 3.04 15.59 -7.88
C MET A 1 2.99 14.57 -6.75
N LYS A 2 2.50 13.38 -7.02
CA LYS A 2 2.39 12.35 -5.99
C LYS A 2 3.75 11.75 -5.68
N ASN A 3 4.05 11.61 -4.40
CA ASN A 3 5.31 11.02 -3.96
C ASN A 3 5.06 9.57 -3.54
N PHE A 4 5.07 8.66 -4.52
CA PHE A 4 4.77 7.25 -4.25
C PHE A 4 5.82 6.58 -3.36
N LYS A 5 7.06 7.07 -3.38
CA LYS A 5 8.07 6.51 -2.48
C LYS A 5 7.70 6.77 -1.03
N ALA A 6 7.18 7.96 -0.71
CA ALA A 6 6.72 8.24 0.65
C ALA A 6 5.54 7.36 1.04
N TRP A 7 4.66 7.05 0.08
CA TRP A 7 3.55 6.13 0.31
C TRP A 7 4.08 4.74 0.66
N ILE A 8 5.08 4.26 -0.10
CA ILE A 8 5.68 2.94 0.14
C ILE A 8 6.31 2.90 1.53
N ASP A 9 7.05 3.94 1.91
CA ASP A 9 7.68 4.01 3.22
C ASP A 9 6.65 3.94 4.34
N GLU A 10 5.53 4.65 4.20
CA GLU A 10 4.47 4.63 5.21
C GLU A 10 3.79 3.26 5.29
N LEU A 11 3.51 2.64 4.13
CA LEU A 11 2.91 1.31 4.11
C LEU A 11 3.85 0.28 4.74
N ASP A 12 5.15 0.37 4.46
CA ASP A 12 6.14 -0.52 5.07
C ASP A 12 6.19 -0.35 6.58
N ARG A 13 6.15 0.89 7.06
CA ARG A 13 6.15 1.17 8.49
C ARG A 13 4.96 0.51 9.18
N VAL A 14 3.78 0.67 8.60
CA VAL A 14 2.57 0.06 9.17
C VAL A 14 2.64 -1.46 9.11
N SER A 15 3.14 -2.02 8.00
CA SER A 15 3.21 -3.46 7.84
C SER A 15 4.15 -4.10 8.88
N GLN A 16 5.24 -3.42 9.24
CA GLN A 16 6.17 -3.93 10.25
C GLN A 16 5.52 -4.04 11.62
N GLU A 17 4.57 -3.17 11.92
CA GLU A 17 3.85 -3.21 13.18
C GLU A 17 2.74 -4.24 13.19
N ARG A 18 2.31 -4.75 12.03
CA ARG A 18 1.10 -5.55 11.89
C ARG A 18 1.34 -7.05 11.72
N GLN A 19 2.51 -7.52 11.53
CA GLN A 19 2.77 -8.96 11.32
C GLN A 19 1.82 -9.56 10.29
N LEU A 20 1.89 -9.05 9.06
CA LEU A 20 1.03 -9.54 7.98
C LEU A 20 1.30 -11.01 7.68
N SER A 21 0.25 -11.74 7.25
CA SER A 21 0.44 -13.08 6.71
C SER A 21 1.36 -13.02 5.49
N ARG A 22 1.94 -14.16 5.13
CA ARG A 22 2.81 -14.21 3.97
C ARG A 22 2.07 -13.79 2.69
N TYR A 23 0.83 -14.22 2.56
CA TYR A 23 -0.01 -13.85 1.41
C TYR A 23 -0.22 -12.33 1.36
N ASP A 24 -0.58 -11.73 2.49
CA ASP A 24 -0.82 -10.29 2.55
C ASP A 24 0.47 -9.51 2.29
N GLN A 25 1.60 -10.00 2.79
CA GLN A 25 2.88 -9.34 2.54
C GLN A 25 3.24 -9.38 1.06
N LEU A 26 2.96 -10.50 0.38
CA LEU A 26 3.19 -10.60 -1.06
C LEU A 26 2.30 -9.62 -1.83
N LEU A 27 1.04 -9.47 -1.42
CA LEU A 27 0.15 -8.49 -2.04
C LEU A 27 0.67 -7.07 -1.85
N LEU A 28 1.14 -6.76 -0.65
CA LEU A 28 1.69 -5.43 -0.37
C LEU A 28 2.94 -5.17 -1.22
N ASP A 29 3.85 -6.15 -1.28
CA ASP A 29 5.07 -6.00 -2.08
C ASP A 29 4.73 -5.77 -3.55
N ALA A 30 3.78 -6.53 -4.10
CA ALA A 30 3.35 -6.35 -5.47
C ALA A 30 2.71 -4.97 -5.69
N ALA A 31 1.93 -4.50 -4.74
CA ALA A 31 1.32 -3.17 -4.83
C ALA A 31 2.38 -2.08 -4.83
N GLU A 32 3.44 -2.24 -4.02
CA GLU A 32 4.52 -1.26 -3.97
C GLU A 32 5.26 -1.17 -5.30
N VAL A 33 5.47 -2.31 -5.97
CA VAL A 33 6.06 -2.31 -7.31
C VAL A 33 5.17 -1.52 -8.28
N GLN A 34 3.86 -1.72 -8.21
CA GLN A 34 2.94 -0.99 -9.08
C GLN A 34 2.97 0.51 -8.80
N LEU A 35 3.11 0.92 -7.54
CA LEU A 35 3.26 2.32 -7.19
C LEU A 35 4.53 2.92 -7.79
N LEU A 36 5.64 2.18 -7.75
CA LEU A 36 6.89 2.63 -8.35
C LEU A 36 6.76 2.81 -9.86
N LEU A 37 5.91 2.01 -10.51
CA LEU A 37 5.65 2.10 -11.94
C LEU A 37 4.60 3.17 -12.26
N GLY A 38 3.99 3.79 -11.26
CA GLY A 38 2.96 4.78 -11.47
C GLY A 38 1.57 4.20 -11.74
N ASN A 39 1.37 2.89 -11.52
CA ASN A 39 0.11 2.21 -11.77
C ASN A 39 -0.76 2.21 -10.52
N LEU A 40 -1.35 3.36 -10.21
CA LEU A 40 -2.14 3.51 -8.99
C LEU A 40 -3.34 2.56 -8.96
N GLY A 41 -4.02 2.37 -10.08
CA GLY A 41 -5.18 1.47 -10.14
C GLY A 41 -4.83 0.03 -9.81
N ALA A 42 -3.70 -0.46 -10.34
CA ALA A 42 -3.24 -1.82 -10.03
C ALA A 42 -2.85 -1.96 -8.56
N ALA A 43 -2.16 -0.95 -8.02
CA ALA A 43 -1.79 -0.96 -6.60
C ALA A 43 -3.03 -0.98 -5.71
N ASP A 44 -4.03 -0.17 -6.05
CA ASP A 44 -5.28 -0.11 -5.30
C ASP A 44 -5.99 -1.47 -5.28
N SER A 45 -6.05 -2.14 -6.43
CA SER A 45 -6.65 -3.47 -6.51
C SER A 45 -5.94 -4.49 -5.63
N LEU A 46 -4.61 -4.45 -5.59
CA LEU A 46 -3.83 -5.36 -4.77
C LEU A 46 -4.01 -5.07 -3.28
N ILE A 47 -3.96 -3.82 -2.90
CA ILE A 47 -4.11 -3.41 -1.50
C ILE A 47 -5.49 -3.80 -0.98
N ASN A 48 -6.53 -3.66 -1.79
CA ASN A 48 -7.88 -4.00 -1.36
C ASN A 48 -8.09 -5.50 -1.16
N LYS A 49 -7.18 -6.34 -1.63
CA LYS A 49 -7.21 -7.79 -1.37
C LYS A 49 -6.52 -8.17 -0.07
N ILE A 50 -5.78 -7.25 0.54
CA ILE A 50 -5.10 -7.51 1.80
C ILE A 50 -6.14 -7.61 2.92
N ASN A 51 -6.00 -8.62 3.77
CA ASN A 51 -6.92 -8.84 4.87
C ASN A 51 -6.44 -8.13 6.15
N ASP A 52 -6.12 -6.84 6.02
CA ASP A 52 -5.72 -6.00 7.14
C ASP A 52 -6.22 -4.59 6.91
N TYR A 53 -7.21 -4.19 7.69
CA TYR A 53 -7.86 -2.89 7.51
C TYR A 53 -6.94 -1.71 7.82
N ASN A 54 -5.87 -1.91 8.63
CA ASN A 54 -4.93 -0.82 8.89
C ASN A 54 -4.13 -0.47 7.63
N ILE A 55 -3.73 -1.49 6.86
CA ILE A 55 -3.03 -1.26 5.59
C ILE A 55 -3.96 -0.57 4.60
N ILE A 56 -5.17 -1.09 4.44
CA ILE A 56 -6.16 -0.52 3.52
C ILE A 56 -6.48 0.92 3.92
N GLY A 57 -6.70 1.16 5.20
CA GLY A 57 -7.02 2.49 5.71
C GLY A 57 -5.86 3.47 5.50
N THR A 58 -4.62 3.02 5.74
CA THR A 58 -3.45 3.85 5.51
C THR A 58 -3.36 4.26 4.04
N PHE A 59 -3.57 3.31 3.14
CA PHE A 59 -3.52 3.60 1.70
C PHE A 59 -4.61 4.60 1.30
N ASN A 60 -5.81 4.42 1.83
CA ASN A 60 -6.92 5.34 1.52
C ASN A 60 -6.62 6.77 2.00
N VAL A 61 -6.03 6.90 3.19
CA VAL A 61 -5.63 8.22 3.72
C VAL A 61 -4.57 8.86 2.83
N LEU A 62 -3.59 8.07 2.39
CA LEU A 62 -2.55 8.58 1.49
C LEU A 62 -3.14 9.10 0.19
N LYS A 63 -4.10 8.37 -0.39
CA LYS A 63 -4.76 8.80 -1.62
C LYS A 63 -5.50 10.11 -1.41
N GLU A 64 -6.17 10.27 -0.28
CA GLU A 64 -6.93 11.49 0.02
C GLU A 64 -6.03 12.70 0.19
N LYS A 65 -4.88 12.52 0.84
CA LYS A 65 -3.97 13.63 1.11
C LYS A 65 -3.31 14.18 -0.15
N GLU A 66 -3.24 13.40 -1.20
CA GLU A 66 -2.56 13.77 -2.44
C GLU A 66 -3.49 14.42 -3.47
N VAL A 67 -4.70 14.72 -3.09
CA VAL A 67 -5.69 15.31 -4.00
C VAL A 67 -5.47 16.80 -4.29
#